data_895989b2a167d8d94bd3243c52a089fb
#
_entry.id   895989b2a167d8d94bd3243c52a089fb
#
_cell.length_a   1.000
_cell.length_b   1.000
_cell.length_c   1.000
_cell.angle_alpha   90.00
_cell.angle_beta   90.00
_cell.angle_gamma   90.00
#
_symmetry.space_group_name_H-M   'P 1'
#
loop_
_entity.id
_entity.type
_entity.pdbx_description
1 polymer ?
#
loop_
_entity_poly.entity_id
_entity_poly.type
_entity_poly.pdbx_seq_one_letter_code
_entity_poly.pdbx_strand_id
1 'polypeptide(L)'
;MEQKEQFFGGIPGPQVDPEQLNQLLENMLRHTADAGAPALETFTRLQQRRADRMTEAAEALRKKLGNDHPQVVALENTAKSLGELKTRIDTQRTRLKNWPKPRANEWVVFGTVTDVQGQPAPGLTVRIFDQDRKYDDLLGETETDENGDFSAIYHERDFAETRENLPELYVMVSDASGKTLYSSRENVRFNAGKSEYFAIRLGKRTKTTSKRKSSTTDETVVRRKG
;
A
#
# COMPACT_ATOMS: atom_id res chain seq x y z
N MET A 1 -38.81 -35.14 -30.29
CA MET A 1 -37.33 -35.13 -30.21
C MET A 1 -36.94 -33.83 -29.54
N GLU A 2 -36.76 -33.88 -28.22
CA GLU A 2 -36.33 -32.75 -27.43
C GLU A 2 -34.78 -32.70 -27.47
N GLN A 3 -34.24 -31.64 -28.08
CA GLN A 3 -32.82 -31.35 -28.00
C GLN A 3 -32.53 -30.70 -26.61
N LYS A 4 -31.82 -31.46 -25.78
CA LYS A 4 -31.26 -30.96 -24.54
C LYS A 4 -30.23 -29.87 -24.89
N GLU A 5 -30.57 -28.61 -24.56
CA GLU A 5 -29.61 -27.52 -24.50
C GLU A 5 -28.57 -27.87 -23.42
N GLN A 6 -27.35 -28.16 -23.87
CA GLN A 6 -26.19 -28.28 -22.98
C GLN A 6 -25.87 -26.88 -22.45
N PHE A 7 -26.21 -26.68 -21.19
CA PHE A 7 -25.78 -25.56 -20.38
C PHE A 7 -24.23 -25.56 -20.29
N PHE A 8 -23.59 -24.75 -21.08
CA PHE A 8 -22.18 -24.40 -20.81
C PHE A 8 -22.16 -23.53 -19.56
N GLY A 9 -21.99 -24.17 -18.41
CA GLY A 9 -21.69 -23.51 -17.16
C GLY A 9 -20.40 -22.70 -17.36
N GLY A 10 -20.53 -21.37 -17.49
CA GLY A 10 -19.41 -20.47 -17.57
C GLY A 10 -18.59 -20.64 -16.32
N ILE A 11 -17.35 -21.13 -16.47
CA ILE A 11 -16.36 -21.12 -15.40
C ILE A 11 -16.17 -19.64 -15.02
N PRO A 12 -16.53 -19.23 -13.81
CA PRO A 12 -16.22 -17.87 -13.36
C PRO A 12 -14.71 -17.70 -13.49
N GLY A 13 -14.29 -16.78 -14.35
CA GLY A 13 -12.86 -16.46 -14.42
C GLY A 13 -12.38 -16.06 -13.03
N PRO A 14 -11.11 -16.35 -12.66
CA PRO A 14 -10.60 -16.04 -11.35
C PRO A 14 -10.86 -14.56 -11.07
N GLN A 15 -11.72 -14.28 -10.10
CA GLN A 15 -11.87 -12.93 -9.56
C GLN A 15 -10.57 -12.65 -8.81
N VAL A 16 -9.72 -11.80 -9.40
CA VAL A 16 -8.53 -11.33 -8.71
C VAL A 16 -9.02 -10.39 -7.62
N ASP A 17 -8.87 -10.81 -6.38
CA ASP A 17 -9.15 -9.99 -5.22
C ASP A 17 -8.28 -8.71 -5.31
N PRO A 18 -8.89 -7.51 -5.28
CA PRO A 18 -8.15 -6.25 -5.34
C PRO A 18 -7.06 -6.14 -4.26
N GLU A 19 -7.26 -6.77 -3.12
CA GLU A 19 -6.31 -6.77 -2.01
C GLU A 19 -5.10 -7.67 -2.31
N GLN A 20 -5.32 -8.85 -2.87
CA GLN A 20 -4.25 -9.74 -3.33
C GLN A 20 -3.44 -9.10 -4.46
N LEU A 21 -4.08 -8.35 -5.34
CA LEU A 21 -3.39 -7.62 -6.39
C LEU A 21 -2.52 -6.50 -5.83
N ASN A 22 -3.03 -5.72 -4.88
CA ASN A 22 -2.25 -4.68 -4.21
C ASN A 22 -1.04 -5.28 -3.50
N GLN A 23 -1.20 -6.39 -2.78
CA GLN A 23 -0.08 -7.11 -2.15
C GLN A 23 0.93 -7.62 -3.17
N LEU A 24 0.48 -8.14 -4.31
CA LEU A 24 1.38 -8.58 -5.39
C LEU A 24 2.15 -7.39 -5.97
N LEU A 25 1.47 -6.27 -6.23
CA LEU A 25 2.10 -5.04 -6.71
C LEU A 25 3.12 -4.50 -5.69
N GLU A 26 2.77 -4.46 -4.40
CA GLU A 26 3.69 -4.06 -3.33
C GLU A 26 4.92 -4.96 -3.25
N ASN A 27 4.74 -6.28 -3.34
CA ASN A 27 5.86 -7.23 -3.34
C ASN A 27 6.74 -7.06 -4.57
N MET A 28 6.16 -6.85 -5.75
CA MET A 28 6.91 -6.56 -6.97
C MET A 28 7.69 -5.24 -6.85
N LEU A 29 7.11 -4.22 -6.23
CA LEU A 29 7.73 -2.92 -6.02
C LEU A 29 8.89 -2.99 -5.01
N ARG A 30 8.76 -3.80 -3.97
CA ARG A 30 9.81 -4.00 -2.94
C ARG A 30 11.06 -4.66 -3.50
N HIS A 31 10.92 -5.61 -4.41
CA HIS A 31 12.03 -6.46 -4.85
C HIS A 31 12.71 -6.03 -6.15
N THR A 32 12.09 -5.14 -6.95
CA THR A 32 12.59 -4.87 -8.30
C THR A 32 12.18 -3.50 -8.83
N ALA A 33 12.72 -2.42 -8.28
CA ALA A 33 12.47 -1.09 -8.84
C ALA A 33 12.85 -1.01 -10.34
N ASP A 34 13.90 -1.70 -10.77
CA ASP A 34 14.36 -1.72 -12.16
C ASP A 34 13.67 -2.78 -13.04
N ALA A 35 13.30 -3.94 -12.49
CA ALA A 35 12.61 -5.01 -13.24
C ALA A 35 11.07 -4.92 -13.15
N GLY A 36 10.52 -4.17 -12.20
CA GLY A 36 9.08 -4.05 -11.98
C GLY A 36 8.35 -3.33 -13.11
N ALA A 37 8.95 -2.30 -13.70
CA ALA A 37 8.31 -1.52 -14.75
C ALA A 37 8.01 -2.32 -16.06
N PRO A 38 8.91 -3.14 -16.60
CA PRO A 38 8.62 -4.02 -17.73
C PRO A 38 7.59 -5.11 -17.43
N ALA A 39 7.63 -5.68 -16.22
CA ALA A 39 6.67 -6.69 -15.79
C ALA A 39 5.26 -6.11 -15.70
N LEU A 40 5.11 -4.92 -15.10
CA LEU A 40 3.85 -4.18 -15.03
C LEU A 40 3.32 -3.83 -16.43
N GLU A 41 4.18 -3.44 -17.37
CA GLU A 41 3.78 -3.17 -18.74
C GLU A 41 3.23 -4.40 -19.45
N THR A 42 3.89 -5.55 -19.26
CA THR A 42 3.43 -6.82 -19.82
C THR A 42 2.09 -7.23 -19.23
N PHE A 43 1.94 -7.08 -17.92
CA PHE A 43 0.69 -7.37 -17.21
C PHE A 43 -0.44 -6.42 -17.68
N THR A 44 -0.19 -5.13 -17.79
CA THR A 44 -1.15 -4.14 -18.31
C THR A 44 -1.63 -4.52 -19.71
N ARG A 45 -0.71 -4.89 -20.60
CA ARG A 45 -1.05 -5.34 -21.97
C ARG A 45 -1.95 -6.58 -21.95
N LEU A 46 -1.66 -7.54 -21.07
CA LEU A 46 -2.47 -8.74 -20.94
C LEU A 46 -3.89 -8.42 -20.46
N GLN A 47 -4.03 -7.57 -19.44
CA GLN A 47 -5.33 -7.16 -18.94
C GLN A 47 -6.13 -6.36 -19.99
N GLN A 48 -5.48 -5.48 -20.73
CA GLN A 48 -6.13 -4.76 -21.82
C GLN A 48 -6.72 -5.73 -22.88
N ARG A 49 -5.93 -6.68 -23.37
CA ARG A 49 -6.40 -7.70 -24.32
C ARG A 49 -7.55 -8.52 -23.78
N ARG A 50 -7.58 -8.77 -22.47
CA ARG A 50 -8.67 -9.49 -21.81
C ARG A 50 -9.93 -8.62 -21.74
N ALA A 51 -9.80 -7.35 -21.41
CA ALA A 51 -10.91 -6.40 -21.39
C ALA A 51 -11.54 -6.27 -22.80
N ASP A 52 -10.70 -6.11 -23.83
CA ASP A 52 -11.17 -6.00 -25.22
C ASP A 52 -11.98 -7.24 -25.65
N ARG A 53 -11.50 -8.46 -25.34
CA ARG A 53 -12.24 -9.69 -25.61
C ARG A 53 -13.57 -9.78 -24.87
N MET A 54 -13.65 -9.31 -23.61
CA MET A 54 -14.89 -9.28 -22.84
C MET A 54 -15.89 -8.30 -23.46
N THR A 55 -15.40 -7.14 -23.93
CA THR A 55 -16.22 -6.15 -24.63
C THR A 55 -16.77 -6.70 -25.95
N GLU A 56 -15.92 -7.30 -26.78
CA GLU A 56 -16.33 -7.93 -28.04
C GLU A 56 -17.36 -9.05 -27.81
N ALA A 57 -17.14 -9.89 -26.79
CA ALA A 57 -18.08 -10.95 -26.41
C ALA A 57 -19.42 -10.38 -25.93
N ALA A 58 -19.39 -9.31 -25.11
CA ALA A 58 -20.60 -8.64 -24.66
C ALA A 58 -21.40 -8.05 -25.84
N GLU A 59 -20.74 -7.41 -26.81
CA GLU A 59 -21.38 -6.87 -28.00
C GLU A 59 -22.00 -7.98 -28.88
N ALA A 60 -21.31 -9.10 -29.05
CA ALA A 60 -21.83 -10.23 -29.83
C ALA A 60 -23.06 -10.88 -29.14
N LEU A 61 -23.05 -11.00 -27.83
CA LEU A 61 -24.17 -11.51 -27.06
C LEU A 61 -25.34 -10.53 -26.99
N ARG A 62 -25.05 -9.24 -26.87
CA ARG A 62 -26.08 -8.17 -26.88
C ARG A 62 -26.94 -8.20 -28.14
N LYS A 63 -26.34 -8.44 -29.30
CA LYS A 63 -27.07 -8.58 -30.58
C LYS A 63 -28.00 -9.78 -30.61
N LYS A 64 -27.72 -10.83 -29.84
CA LYS A 64 -28.51 -12.08 -29.82
C LYS A 64 -29.54 -12.11 -28.70
N LEU A 65 -29.21 -11.59 -27.53
CA LEU A 65 -29.97 -11.81 -26.28
C LEU A 65 -30.57 -10.51 -25.72
N GLY A 66 -30.18 -9.34 -26.26
CA GLY A 66 -30.62 -8.04 -25.76
C GLY A 66 -29.66 -7.45 -24.70
N ASN A 67 -29.87 -6.16 -24.38
CA ASN A 67 -28.97 -5.40 -23.49
C ASN A 67 -29.00 -5.88 -22.03
N ASP A 68 -30.20 -6.28 -21.55
CA ASP A 68 -30.41 -6.58 -20.12
C ASP A 68 -30.15 -8.06 -19.78
N HIS A 69 -29.65 -8.83 -20.73
CA HIS A 69 -29.34 -10.23 -20.46
C HIS A 69 -28.21 -10.38 -19.45
N PRO A 70 -28.39 -11.22 -18.40
CA PRO A 70 -27.42 -11.33 -17.31
C PRO A 70 -25.96 -11.59 -17.74
N GLN A 71 -25.78 -12.37 -18.80
CA GLN A 71 -24.43 -12.64 -19.34
C GLN A 71 -23.80 -11.41 -19.99
N VAL A 72 -24.58 -10.55 -20.66
CA VAL A 72 -24.09 -9.30 -21.24
C VAL A 72 -23.63 -8.37 -20.13
N VAL A 73 -24.47 -8.16 -19.11
CA VAL A 73 -24.17 -7.34 -17.95
C VAL A 73 -22.92 -7.86 -17.20
N ALA A 74 -22.78 -9.16 -17.03
CA ALA A 74 -21.61 -9.75 -16.37
C ALA A 74 -20.30 -9.51 -17.14
N LEU A 75 -20.32 -9.62 -18.48
CA LEU A 75 -19.17 -9.37 -19.31
C LEU A 75 -18.77 -7.88 -19.31
N GLU A 76 -19.75 -6.98 -19.36
CA GLU A 76 -19.51 -5.53 -19.26
C GLU A 76 -18.91 -5.12 -17.91
N ASN A 77 -19.47 -5.64 -16.82
CA ASN A 77 -18.91 -5.41 -15.49
C ASN A 77 -17.48 -5.93 -15.36
N THR A 78 -17.19 -7.10 -15.95
CA THR A 78 -15.84 -7.65 -15.99
C THR A 78 -14.89 -6.77 -16.80
N ALA A 79 -15.30 -6.32 -17.99
CA ALA A 79 -14.52 -5.43 -18.82
C ALA A 79 -14.23 -4.10 -18.11
N LYS A 80 -15.22 -3.52 -17.44
CA LYS A 80 -15.08 -2.30 -16.63
C LYS A 80 -14.07 -2.49 -15.50
N SER A 81 -14.19 -3.56 -14.72
CA SER A 81 -13.25 -3.86 -13.63
C SER A 81 -11.81 -4.03 -14.12
N LEU A 82 -11.62 -4.66 -15.28
CA LEU A 82 -10.29 -4.80 -15.89
C LEU A 82 -9.73 -3.44 -16.37
N GLY A 83 -10.59 -2.53 -16.86
CA GLY A 83 -10.23 -1.16 -17.19
C GLY A 83 -9.78 -0.34 -15.98
N GLU A 84 -10.52 -0.42 -14.88
CA GLU A 84 -10.17 0.22 -13.61
C GLU A 84 -8.84 -0.31 -13.06
N LEU A 85 -8.64 -1.62 -13.14
CA LEU A 85 -7.39 -2.26 -12.76
C LEU A 85 -6.22 -1.74 -13.59
N LYS A 86 -6.38 -1.65 -14.92
CA LYS A 86 -5.37 -1.09 -15.82
C LYS A 86 -5.00 0.34 -15.40
N THR A 87 -5.98 1.19 -15.14
CA THR A 87 -5.74 2.58 -14.71
C THR A 87 -4.91 2.63 -13.42
N ARG A 88 -5.21 1.78 -12.43
CA ARG A 88 -4.43 1.69 -11.19
C ARG A 88 -2.98 1.26 -11.45
N ILE A 89 -2.77 0.26 -12.30
CA ILE A 89 -1.42 -0.20 -12.66
C ILE A 89 -0.64 0.88 -13.40
N ASP A 90 -1.27 1.58 -14.35
CA ASP A 90 -0.63 2.67 -15.10
C ASP A 90 -0.24 3.84 -14.18
N THR A 91 -1.08 4.16 -13.19
CA THR A 91 -0.76 5.15 -12.14
C THR A 91 0.48 4.72 -11.34
N GLN A 92 0.52 3.48 -10.87
CA GLN A 92 1.68 2.96 -10.13
C GLN A 92 2.94 2.94 -10.99
N ARG A 93 2.82 2.57 -12.27
CA ARG A 93 3.95 2.60 -13.20
C ARG A 93 4.50 4.01 -13.42
N THR A 94 3.62 5.01 -13.51
CA THR A 94 4.02 6.42 -13.63
C THR A 94 4.74 6.88 -12.37
N ARG A 95 4.23 6.54 -11.20
CA ARG A 95 4.89 6.79 -9.91
C ARG A 95 6.29 6.20 -9.88
N LEU A 96 6.45 4.90 -10.23
CA LEU A 96 7.74 4.21 -10.29
C LEU A 96 8.78 4.92 -11.17
N LYS A 97 8.34 5.46 -12.32
CA LYS A 97 9.24 6.19 -13.24
C LYS A 97 9.71 7.52 -12.67
N ASN A 98 8.89 8.15 -11.84
CA ASN A 98 9.14 9.49 -11.32
C ASN A 98 9.87 9.47 -9.97
N TRP A 99 10.11 8.30 -9.38
CA TRP A 99 10.76 8.20 -8.09
C TRP A 99 12.23 8.55 -8.15
N PRO A 100 12.73 9.23 -7.12
CA PRO A 100 14.12 9.62 -7.08
C PRO A 100 15.00 8.37 -7.04
N LYS A 101 15.99 8.33 -7.93
CA LYS A 101 17.03 7.30 -7.93
C LYS A 101 18.15 7.77 -7.01
N PRO A 102 18.50 7.02 -5.96
CA PRO A 102 19.55 7.42 -5.04
C PRO A 102 20.90 7.41 -5.75
N ARG A 103 21.76 8.38 -5.44
CA ARG A 103 23.16 8.41 -5.84
C ARG A 103 23.99 7.40 -5.04
N ALA A 104 25.28 7.33 -5.30
CA ALA A 104 26.17 6.34 -4.67
C ALA A 104 26.08 6.31 -3.13
N ASN A 105 26.00 7.49 -2.48
CA ASN A 105 25.98 7.64 -1.02
C ASN A 105 24.60 8.09 -0.49
N GLU A 106 23.57 7.93 -1.29
CA GLU A 106 22.18 8.27 -0.94
C GLU A 106 21.34 7.02 -0.80
N TRP A 107 20.39 7.08 0.10
CA TRP A 107 19.29 6.16 0.29
C TRP A 107 17.99 6.92 0.09
N VAL A 108 16.96 6.26 -0.36
CA VAL A 108 15.65 6.85 -0.54
C VAL A 108 14.57 5.98 0.09
N VAL A 109 13.74 6.61 0.90
CA VAL A 109 12.47 6.05 1.34
C VAL A 109 11.37 6.81 0.63
N PHE A 110 10.45 6.08 0.02
CA PHE A 110 9.33 6.66 -0.71
C PHE A 110 8.10 5.78 -0.56
N GLY A 111 6.94 6.31 -0.91
CA GLY A 111 5.73 5.53 -0.77
C GLY A 111 4.46 6.33 -0.96
N THR A 112 3.35 5.71 -0.55
CA THR A 112 2.03 6.30 -0.61
C THR A 112 1.33 6.18 0.73
N VAL A 113 0.58 7.22 1.10
CA VAL A 113 -0.33 7.18 2.25
C VAL A 113 -1.76 7.30 1.74
N THR A 114 -2.60 6.36 2.14
CA THR A 114 -4.03 6.36 1.83
C THR A 114 -4.86 6.31 3.11
N ASP A 115 -6.08 6.83 3.03
CA ASP A 115 -7.05 6.73 4.12
C ASP A 115 -7.67 5.31 4.22
N VAL A 116 -8.66 5.16 5.12
CA VAL A 116 -9.39 3.90 5.33
C VAL A 116 -10.18 3.44 4.10
N GLN A 117 -10.54 4.36 3.22
CA GLN A 117 -11.27 4.11 1.98
C GLN A 117 -10.31 3.81 0.81
N GLY A 118 -9.00 3.96 1.01
CA GLY A 118 -7.97 3.81 -0.02
C GLY A 118 -7.81 5.04 -0.90
N GLN A 119 -8.35 6.20 -0.46
CA GLN A 119 -8.14 7.48 -1.15
C GLN A 119 -6.80 8.09 -0.73
N PRO A 120 -6.15 8.89 -1.59
CA PRO A 120 -4.95 9.63 -1.23
C PRO A 120 -5.13 10.45 0.05
N ALA A 121 -4.11 10.49 0.90
CA ALA A 121 -4.10 11.27 2.13
C ALA A 121 -2.99 12.35 2.07
N PRO A 122 -3.29 13.54 1.52
CA PRO A 122 -2.30 14.62 1.36
C PRO A 122 -2.07 15.39 2.66
N GLY A 123 -0.93 16.14 2.70
CA GLY A 123 -0.60 17.06 3.79
C GLY A 123 -0.28 16.39 5.12
N LEU A 124 0.14 15.13 5.08
CA LEU A 124 0.57 14.39 6.26
C LEU A 124 2.10 14.39 6.36
N THR A 125 2.62 14.63 7.55
CA THR A 125 4.05 14.53 7.82
C THR A 125 4.48 13.08 7.94
N VAL A 126 5.46 12.67 7.14
CA VAL A 126 6.08 11.35 7.17
C VAL A 126 7.50 11.49 7.70
N ARG A 127 7.81 10.80 8.80
CA ARG A 127 9.14 10.74 9.41
C ARG A 127 9.72 9.36 9.23
N ILE A 128 10.99 9.31 8.84
CA ILE A 128 11.77 8.09 8.63
C ILE A 128 12.79 8.01 9.76
N PHE A 129 12.85 6.86 10.41
CA PHE A 129 13.74 6.61 11.53
C PHE A 129 14.60 5.38 11.27
N ASP A 130 15.83 5.42 11.79
CA ASP A 130 16.64 4.26 12.06
C ASP A 130 16.38 3.78 13.50
N GLN A 131 16.13 2.49 13.67
CA GLN A 131 15.86 1.93 15.00
C GLN A 131 17.16 1.45 15.64
N ASP A 132 17.71 2.25 16.52
CA ASP A 132 18.86 1.88 17.35
C ASP A 132 18.45 1.29 18.70
N ARG A 133 19.37 0.53 19.28
CA ARG A 133 19.17 -0.08 20.61
C ARG A 133 18.90 0.94 21.71
N LYS A 134 19.36 2.16 21.56
CA LYS A 134 19.37 3.17 22.61
C LYS A 134 18.52 4.40 22.29
N TYR A 135 18.61 4.89 21.07
CA TYR A 135 17.82 6.02 20.57
C TYR A 135 17.51 5.78 19.10
N ASP A 136 16.31 6.18 18.67
CA ASP A 136 15.94 6.11 17.27
C ASP A 136 16.40 7.41 16.59
N ASP A 137 17.19 7.30 15.53
CA ASP A 137 17.68 8.44 14.77
C ASP A 137 16.69 8.85 13.67
N LEU A 138 16.41 10.16 13.60
CA LEU A 138 15.59 10.73 12.54
C LEU A 138 16.44 10.87 11.26
N LEU A 139 16.19 10.00 10.28
CA LEU A 139 16.89 10.04 8.99
C LEU A 139 16.32 11.09 8.03
N GLY A 140 15.02 11.40 8.14
CA GLY A 140 14.37 12.37 7.28
C GLY A 140 12.91 12.62 7.61
N GLU A 141 12.42 13.77 7.11
CA GLU A 141 11.03 14.19 7.23
C GLU A 141 10.55 14.75 5.89
N THR A 142 9.32 14.45 5.51
CA THR A 142 8.68 14.92 4.29
C THR A 142 7.17 15.02 4.48
N GLU A 143 6.46 15.64 3.54
CA GLU A 143 5.00 15.67 3.52
C GLU A 143 4.46 14.89 2.34
N THR A 144 3.25 14.34 2.50
CA THR A 144 2.53 13.70 1.40
C THR A 144 1.95 14.76 0.47
N ASP A 145 2.12 14.55 -0.84
CA ASP A 145 1.55 15.40 -1.90
C ASP A 145 0.03 15.16 -2.10
N GLU A 146 -0.56 15.83 -3.10
CA GLU A 146 -1.98 15.71 -3.46
C GLU A 146 -2.40 14.27 -3.81
N ASN A 147 -1.47 13.43 -4.23
CA ASN A 147 -1.68 12.00 -4.55
C ASN A 147 -1.42 11.10 -3.34
N GLY A 148 -1.09 11.67 -2.19
CA GLY A 148 -0.66 10.93 -1.02
C GLY A 148 0.75 10.34 -1.15
N ASP A 149 1.53 10.75 -2.16
CA ASP A 149 2.87 10.26 -2.40
C ASP A 149 3.87 11.03 -1.53
N PHE A 150 4.92 10.35 -1.06
CA PHE A 150 6.01 10.95 -0.31
C PHE A 150 7.36 10.38 -0.73
N SER A 151 8.42 11.15 -0.52
CA SER A 151 9.79 10.73 -0.76
C SER A 151 10.74 11.51 0.14
N ALA A 152 11.69 10.81 0.75
CA ALA A 152 12.78 11.41 1.51
C ALA A 152 14.09 10.74 1.13
N ILE A 153 15.15 11.55 1.01
CA ILE A 153 16.52 11.10 0.74
C ILE A 153 17.32 11.32 2.02
N TYR A 154 18.15 10.34 2.40
CA TYR A 154 19.10 10.40 3.49
C TYR A 154 20.44 9.83 3.05
N HIS A 155 21.49 10.03 3.83
CA HIS A 155 22.84 9.66 3.47
C HIS A 155 23.39 8.59 4.40
N GLU A 156 24.37 7.83 3.92
CA GLU A 156 25.07 6.80 4.70
C GLU A 156 25.56 7.32 6.06
N ARG A 157 26.07 8.56 6.11
CA ARG A 157 26.54 9.21 7.34
C ARG A 157 25.44 9.44 8.40
N ASP A 158 24.16 9.37 8.00
CA ASP A 158 23.03 9.66 8.88
C ASP A 158 22.62 8.41 9.69
N PHE A 159 23.12 7.20 9.32
CA PHE A 159 22.85 5.93 9.99
C PHE A 159 24.10 5.06 10.22
N ALA A 160 25.25 5.39 9.60
CA ALA A 160 26.47 4.59 9.74
C ALA A 160 27.11 4.82 11.11
N GLU A 161 26.64 4.08 12.10
CA GLU A 161 27.40 3.89 13.32
C GLU A 161 28.51 2.84 13.11
N THR A 162 29.48 2.77 14.03
CA THR A 162 30.77 2.08 13.89
C THR A 162 30.71 0.58 13.56
N ARG A 163 29.52 -0.02 13.42
CA ARG A 163 29.33 -1.46 13.20
C ARG A 163 28.14 -1.85 12.33
N GLU A 164 27.32 -0.91 11.88
CA GLU A 164 26.13 -1.20 11.08
C GLU A 164 26.33 -0.66 9.66
N ASN A 165 26.16 -1.54 8.66
CA ASN A 165 26.35 -1.19 7.26
C ASN A 165 25.04 -0.84 6.56
N LEU A 166 23.88 -1.13 7.18
CA LEU A 166 22.56 -0.93 6.60
C LEU A 166 21.57 -0.53 7.70
N PRO A 167 20.66 0.42 7.42
CA PRO A 167 19.73 0.94 8.42
C PRO A 167 18.60 -0.03 8.76
N GLU A 168 18.07 0.11 9.96
CA GLU A 168 16.88 -0.57 10.47
C GLU A 168 15.67 0.37 10.42
N LEU A 169 14.97 0.40 9.29
CA LEU A 169 13.99 1.44 8.97
C LEU A 169 12.60 1.20 9.53
N TYR A 170 12.04 2.25 10.12
CA TYR A 170 10.60 2.37 10.30
C TYR A 170 10.12 3.79 9.94
N VAL A 171 8.82 3.90 9.67
CA VAL A 171 8.18 5.17 9.32
C VAL A 171 7.05 5.51 10.27
N MET A 172 6.88 6.81 10.54
CA MET A 172 5.75 7.37 11.27
C MET A 172 5.03 8.40 10.42
N VAL A 173 3.72 8.38 10.45
CA VAL A 173 2.86 9.38 9.79
C VAL A 173 2.08 10.13 10.84
N SER A 174 2.10 11.45 10.77
CA SER A 174 1.37 12.34 11.68
C SER A 174 0.54 13.38 10.91
N ASP A 175 -0.52 13.86 11.55
CA ASP A 175 -1.30 14.99 11.05
C ASP A 175 -0.62 16.34 11.38
N ALA A 176 -1.20 17.44 10.87
CA ALA A 176 -0.70 18.79 11.09
C ALA A 176 -0.65 19.21 12.58
N SER A 177 -1.35 18.50 13.48
CA SER A 177 -1.27 18.72 14.92
C SER A 177 -0.13 17.97 15.59
N GLY A 178 0.65 17.18 14.83
CA GLY A 178 1.72 16.32 15.32
C GLY A 178 1.21 14.99 15.89
N LYS A 179 -0.08 14.69 15.76
CA LYS A 179 -0.64 13.43 16.25
C LYS A 179 -0.27 12.29 15.32
N THR A 180 0.34 11.25 15.85
CA THR A 180 0.65 10.03 15.11
C THR A 180 -0.62 9.31 14.65
N LEU A 181 -0.72 9.06 13.36
CA LEU A 181 -1.79 8.33 12.69
C LEU A 181 -1.37 6.89 12.35
N TYR A 182 -0.08 6.69 12.09
CA TYR A 182 0.51 5.40 11.75
C TYR A 182 1.95 5.32 12.25
N SER A 183 2.39 4.11 12.60
CA SER A 183 3.78 3.80 12.89
C SER A 183 4.06 2.36 12.49
N SER A 184 5.19 2.12 11.81
CA SER A 184 5.69 0.78 11.52
C SER A 184 6.79 0.33 12.50
N ARG A 185 6.93 0.97 13.66
CA ARG A 185 7.96 0.65 14.66
C ARG A 185 7.93 -0.79 15.16
N GLU A 186 6.75 -1.43 15.17
CA GLU A 186 6.63 -2.85 15.53
C GLU A 186 6.97 -3.80 14.36
N ASN A 187 7.17 -3.24 13.14
CA ASN A 187 7.49 -3.97 11.91
C ASN A 187 8.66 -3.29 11.19
N VAL A 188 9.80 -3.21 11.88
CA VAL A 188 11.04 -2.61 11.36
C VAL A 188 11.56 -3.39 10.16
N ARG A 189 12.06 -2.69 9.17
CA ARG A 189 12.77 -3.30 8.04
C ARG A 189 14.25 -3.37 8.35
N PHE A 190 14.70 -4.53 8.74
CA PHE A 190 16.10 -4.81 9.00
C PHE A 190 16.91 -4.86 7.71
N ASN A 191 18.12 -4.34 7.72
CA ASN A 191 19.03 -4.28 6.56
C ASN A 191 18.38 -3.65 5.34
N ALA A 192 17.76 -2.49 5.52
CA ALA A 192 17.04 -1.81 4.45
C ALA A 192 17.95 -1.46 3.28
N GLY A 193 17.43 -1.65 2.07
CA GLY A 193 18.16 -1.37 0.83
C GLY A 193 18.25 0.12 0.50
N LYS A 194 19.00 0.45 -0.56
CA LYS A 194 19.14 1.84 -1.03
C LYS A 194 17.82 2.50 -1.44
N SER A 195 16.78 1.72 -1.72
CA SER A 195 15.47 2.21 -2.12
C SER A 195 14.40 1.39 -1.42
N GLU A 196 13.63 2.00 -0.54
CA GLU A 196 12.58 1.35 0.23
C GLU A 196 11.22 1.98 -0.04
N TYR A 197 10.26 1.14 -0.42
CA TYR A 197 8.88 1.55 -0.68
C TYR A 197 7.94 1.20 0.48
N PHE A 198 7.13 2.17 0.91
CA PHE A 198 6.09 1.97 1.92
C PHE A 198 4.71 2.29 1.36
N ALA A 199 3.83 1.29 1.29
CA ALA A 199 2.41 1.50 1.08
C ALA A 199 1.73 1.57 2.46
N ILE A 200 1.26 2.75 2.82
CA ILE A 200 0.68 3.01 4.13
C ILE A 200 -0.83 3.23 3.97
N ARG A 201 -1.62 2.39 4.65
CA ARG A 201 -3.05 2.60 4.77
C ARG A 201 -3.38 2.98 6.20
N LEU A 202 -3.94 4.16 6.37
CA LEU A 202 -4.35 4.63 7.69
C LEU A 202 -5.51 3.77 8.22
N GLY A 203 -5.38 3.25 9.44
CA GLY A 203 -6.41 2.44 10.08
C GLY A 203 -7.64 3.27 10.47
N LYS A 204 -8.79 2.63 10.69
CA LYS A 204 -9.91 3.26 11.41
C LYS A 204 -9.41 3.66 12.80
N ARG A 205 -9.62 4.93 13.18
CA ARG A 205 -9.29 5.44 14.53
C ARG A 205 -9.94 4.53 15.59
N THR A 206 -9.20 3.55 16.09
CA THR A 206 -9.58 2.92 17.36
C THR A 206 -9.38 3.96 18.44
N LYS A 207 -10.47 4.40 19.08
CA LYS A 207 -10.40 5.20 20.29
C LYS A 207 -9.73 4.34 21.34
N THR A 208 -8.43 4.47 21.52
CA THR A 208 -7.71 3.85 22.62
C THR A 208 -8.17 4.59 23.87
N THR A 209 -9.14 4.02 24.57
CA THR A 209 -9.54 4.44 25.91
C THR A 209 -8.40 4.05 26.83
N SER A 210 -7.46 4.97 27.04
CA SER A 210 -6.45 4.86 28.10
C SER A 210 -7.19 4.83 29.42
N LYS A 211 -7.50 3.64 29.92
CA LYS A 211 -7.87 3.44 31.34
C LYS A 211 -6.59 3.68 32.17
N ARG A 212 -6.38 4.93 32.58
CA ARG A 212 -5.53 5.24 33.72
C ARG A 212 -6.09 4.48 34.92
N LYS A 213 -5.46 3.39 35.28
CA LYS A 213 -5.63 2.81 36.61
C LYS A 213 -5.00 3.79 37.62
N SER A 214 -5.84 4.56 38.29
CA SER A 214 -5.43 5.26 39.51
C SER A 214 -5.21 4.18 40.59
N SER A 215 -3.96 3.87 40.89
CA SER A 215 -3.59 3.12 42.08
C SER A 215 -3.71 4.06 43.25
N THR A 216 -4.83 3.97 43.97
CA THR A 216 -4.97 4.54 45.31
C THR A 216 -4.14 3.71 46.23
N THR A 217 -3.00 4.21 46.68
CA THR A 217 -2.19 3.63 47.74
C THR A 217 -2.82 4.05 49.06
N ASP A 218 -3.48 3.12 49.70
CA ASP A 218 -4.04 3.28 51.06
C ASP A 218 -2.89 3.16 52.05
N GLU A 219 -2.42 4.31 52.57
CA GLU A 219 -1.45 4.35 53.67
C GLU A 219 -2.16 4.17 55.00
N THR A 220 -2.15 2.94 55.49
CA THR A 220 -2.61 2.62 56.83
C THR A 220 -1.54 3.03 57.86
N VAL A 221 -1.76 4.17 58.49
CA VAL A 221 -0.94 4.63 59.61
C VAL A 221 -1.26 3.81 60.85
N VAL A 222 -0.36 2.91 61.21
CA VAL A 222 -0.41 2.20 62.48
C VAL A 222 0.24 3.06 63.57
N ARG A 223 -0.59 3.70 64.43
CA ARG A 223 -0.14 4.30 65.69
C ARG A 223 0.18 3.20 66.68
N ARG A 224 1.42 3.05 67.10
CA ARG A 224 1.83 2.36 68.31
C ARG A 224 1.83 3.34 69.50
N LYS A 225 0.99 3.06 70.48
CA LYS A 225 1.11 3.57 71.83
C LYS A 225 2.03 2.61 72.62
N GLY A 226 2.91 3.20 73.45
CA GLY A 226 3.76 2.49 74.43
C GLY A 226 4.92 3.42 74.78
#